data_4954d58fe63549a17e583f7d2ec09857
#
_entry.id   4954d58fe63549a17e583f7d2ec09857
#
_cell.length_a   1.000
_cell.length_b   1.000
_cell.length_c   1.000
_cell.angle_alpha   90.00
_cell.angle_beta   90.00
_cell.angle_gamma   90.00
#
_symmetry.space_group_name_H-M   'P 1'
#
loop_
_entity.id
_entity.type
_entity.pdbx_description
1 polymer ?
#
loop_
_entity_poly.entity_id
_entity_poly.type
_entity_poly.pdbx_seq_one_letter_code
_entity_poly.pdbx_strand_id
1 'polypeptide(L)'
;MKIFWPMKKLIVVLWVCSFATAFAQNHAINQQKLANIRQAEQSVVVLNNSGGYLPVKNMEGLKVANVHAGFDFAPVFDSIANKYSTVTSFNTDGITGTEAFNALHDKLKLYNLIVFTISGHTRFTPAFLAFVNDVAALHQVVFVLAGDGKNLTRLDKIQAPAIYYPNNTSEGASIAAQVIFGGVGATAKLAAGYSPGFKQGSGYTTTKIRLGYSVPEAVAVNSDRLAGIDSLIKAGIAAHAAPSVVVLLAKDGQVIFQKAYGKHTYDGTEVTQPDDIFDMASVTKVTATTPAIMRLYDQKAINIDSPISKYIALVRDAPDKRDVKIKEALLHEAGFTPYIKFYEQLKPTDMSRDSSAAYPTKVADGYYLRANYFNEVMWPVTLKSEGHTRGKFVYSDISMYMMKEVVEEVTHTKLNDFVNAEFYRPLGLQATGFLPRNRFDKIRIVPTTENDNWFRNMLVQGYVNDPGSAMAGGVEGHAGLFANANDLAIFYQMLLNQGVYGGKTYFNPGTVKTFTSRQSKVSHRGYGYDRRADKREPGDYCSEQAFGHSGYTGTYVWVDPQYNLVYIFLSNKTYPDDGKTFGVSKINLRPKVLDMYYKAIVDGRAVVEKK
;
A
#
# COMPACT_ATOMS: atom_id res chain seq x y z
N MET A 1 27.90 -55.90 30.93
CA MET A 1 26.88 -55.58 29.91
C MET A 1 26.46 -54.11 30.11
N LYS A 2 27.12 -53.21 29.38
CA LYS A 2 26.81 -51.72 29.44
C LYS A 2 25.88 -51.39 28.32
N ILE A 3 24.69 -50.94 28.66
CA ILE A 3 23.68 -50.51 27.69
C ILE A 3 23.99 -49.04 27.36
N PHE A 4 24.49 -48.79 26.15
CA PHE A 4 24.58 -47.45 25.57
C PHE A 4 23.26 -47.13 24.86
N TRP A 5 22.47 -46.23 25.40
CA TRP A 5 21.31 -45.64 24.70
C TRP A 5 21.75 -44.36 23.96
N PRO A 6 21.37 -44.13 22.70
CA PRO A 6 21.96 -43.05 21.94
C PRO A 6 21.34 -41.70 22.31
N MET A 7 22.18 -40.81 22.88
CA MET A 7 21.86 -39.40 23.21
C MET A 7 21.31 -38.55 22.04
N LYS A 8 21.43 -39.00 20.79
CA LYS A 8 20.96 -38.25 19.61
C LYS A 8 19.43 -38.12 19.50
N LYS A 9 18.64 -39.04 20.05
CA LYS A 9 17.18 -38.95 20.03
C LYS A 9 16.60 -37.97 21.08
N LEU A 10 17.31 -37.77 22.18
CA LEU A 10 16.86 -36.85 23.25
C LEU A 10 17.02 -35.37 22.84
N ILE A 11 18.07 -35.04 22.07
CA ILE A 11 18.31 -33.66 21.59
C ILE A 11 17.26 -33.24 20.57
N VAL A 12 16.82 -34.14 19.69
CA VAL A 12 15.78 -33.83 18.67
C VAL A 12 14.41 -33.63 19.33
N VAL A 13 14.07 -34.39 20.36
CA VAL A 13 12.80 -34.22 21.10
C VAL A 13 12.78 -32.91 21.90
N LEU A 14 13.89 -32.54 22.54
CA LEU A 14 14.02 -31.28 23.27
C LEU A 14 13.97 -30.05 22.31
N TRP A 15 14.54 -30.13 21.10
CA TRP A 15 14.46 -29.10 20.10
C TRP A 15 13.03 -28.95 19.52
N VAL A 16 12.34 -30.04 19.25
CA VAL A 16 10.94 -30.02 18.78
C VAL A 16 10.00 -29.49 19.86
N CYS A 17 10.22 -29.87 21.14
CA CYS A 17 9.41 -29.34 22.24
C CYS A 17 9.68 -27.86 22.51
N SER A 18 10.92 -27.36 22.38
CA SER A 18 11.22 -25.93 22.56
C SER A 18 10.67 -25.06 21.42
N PHE A 19 10.65 -25.57 20.20
CA PHE A 19 9.97 -24.88 19.09
C PHE A 19 8.44 -24.89 19.26
N ALA A 20 7.84 -26.00 19.65
CA ALA A 20 6.40 -26.10 19.87
C ALA A 20 5.92 -25.15 21.00
N THR A 21 6.70 -24.99 22.07
CA THR A 21 6.36 -24.07 23.16
C THR A 21 6.50 -22.61 22.76
N ALA A 22 7.50 -22.23 21.94
CA ALA A 22 7.63 -20.86 21.43
C ALA A 22 6.49 -20.48 20.48
N PHE A 23 6.01 -21.41 19.65
CA PHE A 23 4.87 -21.18 18.75
C PHE A 23 3.53 -21.06 19.51
N ALA A 24 3.26 -21.94 20.48
CA ALA A 24 2.07 -21.87 21.31
C ALA A 24 1.98 -20.56 22.12
N GLN A 25 3.13 -19.94 22.41
CA GLN A 25 3.19 -18.68 23.14
C GLN A 25 2.69 -17.48 22.31
N ASN A 26 2.97 -17.43 20.99
CA ASN A 26 2.52 -16.33 20.13
C ASN A 26 0.99 -16.32 19.97
N HIS A 27 0.36 -17.47 19.77
CA HIS A 27 -1.09 -17.56 19.66
C HIS A 27 -1.80 -17.14 20.97
N ALA A 28 -1.30 -17.60 22.12
CA ALA A 28 -1.86 -17.23 23.43
C ALA A 28 -1.72 -15.72 23.70
N ILE A 29 -0.58 -15.12 23.41
CA ILE A 29 -0.35 -13.68 23.53
C ILE A 29 -1.31 -12.89 22.62
N ASN A 30 -1.47 -13.32 21.38
CA ASN A 30 -2.38 -12.67 20.44
C ASN A 30 -3.86 -12.85 20.81
N GLN A 31 -4.25 -13.98 21.40
CA GLN A 31 -5.61 -14.16 21.93
C GLN A 31 -5.90 -13.18 23.07
N GLN A 32 -4.95 -12.99 24.00
CA GLN A 32 -5.09 -12.00 25.05
C GLN A 32 -5.16 -10.58 24.48
N LYS A 33 -4.30 -10.24 23.54
CA LYS A 33 -4.31 -8.95 22.83
C LYS A 33 -5.63 -8.74 22.09
N LEU A 34 -6.17 -9.77 21.44
CA LEU A 34 -7.48 -9.71 20.77
C LEU A 34 -8.61 -9.44 21.77
N ALA A 35 -8.56 -10.07 22.96
CA ALA A 35 -9.55 -9.78 24.02
C ALA A 35 -9.51 -8.31 24.43
N ASN A 36 -8.32 -7.76 24.63
CA ASN A 36 -8.13 -6.33 24.96
C ASN A 36 -8.61 -5.41 23.81
N ILE A 37 -8.30 -5.75 22.55
CA ILE A 37 -8.78 -5.02 21.37
C ILE A 37 -10.31 -5.00 21.32
N ARG A 38 -10.96 -6.15 21.50
CA ARG A 38 -12.43 -6.25 21.50
C ARG A 38 -13.05 -5.45 22.65
N GLN A 39 -12.44 -5.48 23.83
CA GLN A 39 -12.87 -4.65 24.95
C GLN A 39 -12.77 -3.15 24.61
N ALA A 40 -11.68 -2.72 23.98
CA ALA A 40 -11.52 -1.34 23.52
C ALA A 40 -12.58 -0.97 22.45
N GLU A 41 -12.81 -1.82 21.46
CA GLU A 41 -13.84 -1.63 20.42
C GLU A 41 -15.26 -1.49 21.02
N GLN A 42 -15.58 -2.30 22.03
CA GLN A 42 -16.88 -2.29 22.71
C GLN A 42 -17.07 -1.10 23.65
N SER A 43 -16.00 -0.41 24.03
CA SER A 43 -16.04 0.70 25.00
C SER A 43 -15.82 2.07 24.38
N VAL A 44 -15.34 2.15 23.13
CA VAL A 44 -15.09 3.42 22.46
C VAL A 44 -16.40 4.09 22.05
N VAL A 45 -16.61 5.33 22.48
CA VAL A 45 -17.81 6.12 22.23
C VAL A 45 -17.46 7.33 21.36
N VAL A 46 -18.21 7.54 20.28
CA VAL A 46 -18.14 8.75 19.45
C VAL A 46 -19.18 9.74 19.92
N LEU A 47 -18.77 10.95 20.23
CA LEU A 47 -19.59 12.04 20.77
C LEU A 47 -19.54 13.26 19.83
N ASN A 48 -20.55 14.15 19.93
CA ASN A 48 -20.61 15.42 19.17
C ASN A 48 -20.42 15.26 17.65
N ASN A 49 -20.91 14.18 17.07
CA ASN A 49 -20.74 13.87 15.65
C ASN A 49 -22.03 14.07 14.83
N SER A 50 -22.87 15.04 15.19
CA SER A 50 -24.15 15.30 14.51
C SER A 50 -23.97 15.67 13.02
N GLY A 51 -22.87 16.34 12.67
CA GLY A 51 -22.50 16.65 11.29
C GLY A 51 -21.91 15.47 10.50
N GLY A 52 -21.71 14.29 11.12
CA GLY A 52 -21.18 13.09 10.46
C GLY A 52 -19.75 13.23 9.97
N TYR A 53 -18.93 14.05 10.65
CA TYR A 53 -17.52 14.24 10.30
C TYR A 53 -16.69 12.96 10.47
N LEU A 54 -16.95 12.23 11.57
CA LEU A 54 -16.32 10.91 11.78
C LEU A 54 -17.18 9.79 11.19
N PRO A 55 -16.55 8.82 10.53
CA PRO A 55 -15.15 8.78 10.16
C PRO A 55 -14.80 9.80 9.06
N VAL A 56 -13.55 10.31 9.11
CA VAL A 56 -13.03 11.23 8.09
C VAL A 56 -13.10 10.58 6.71
N LYS A 57 -13.90 11.17 5.80
CA LYS A 57 -14.12 10.59 4.45
C LYS A 57 -13.12 11.10 3.43
N ASN A 58 -12.84 12.39 3.43
CA ASN A 58 -11.90 12.98 2.47
C ASN A 58 -10.46 12.89 3.02
N MET A 59 -9.63 12.14 2.30
CA MET A 59 -8.21 11.98 2.62
C MET A 59 -7.31 12.86 1.75
N GLU A 60 -7.87 13.45 0.68
CA GLU A 60 -7.10 14.24 -0.27
C GLU A 60 -6.60 15.53 0.40
N GLY A 61 -5.28 15.71 0.39
CA GLY A 61 -4.64 16.88 1.01
C GLY A 61 -4.75 16.95 2.53
N LEU A 62 -5.15 15.85 3.19
CA LEU A 62 -5.27 15.80 4.64
C LEU A 62 -3.90 15.90 5.30
N LYS A 63 -3.74 16.92 6.18
CA LYS A 63 -2.57 17.15 7.02
C LYS A 63 -3.00 17.13 8.47
N VAL A 64 -2.52 16.16 9.22
CA VAL A 64 -2.96 15.90 10.59
C VAL A 64 -1.90 16.33 11.59
N ALA A 65 -2.30 17.10 12.58
CA ALA A 65 -1.51 17.33 13.79
C ALA A 65 -2.12 16.54 14.95
N ASN A 66 -1.32 15.77 15.68
CA ASN A 66 -1.71 15.23 16.99
C ASN A 66 -1.11 16.10 18.09
N VAL A 67 -1.96 16.81 18.83
CA VAL A 67 -1.58 17.62 19.98
C VAL A 67 -1.89 16.82 21.24
N HIS A 68 -0.87 16.23 21.86
CA HIS A 68 -1.08 15.38 23.02
C HIS A 68 -0.69 16.08 24.34
N ALA A 69 -1.49 15.86 25.36
CA ALA A 69 -1.32 16.41 26.70
C ALA A 69 -1.55 15.34 27.76
N GLY A 70 -0.49 14.93 28.46
CA GLY A 70 -0.57 13.86 29.46
C GLY A 70 -1.12 12.53 28.90
N PHE A 71 -0.89 12.25 27.63
CA PHE A 71 -1.43 11.09 26.94
C PHE A 71 -0.34 10.03 26.74
N ASP A 72 -0.38 8.96 27.57
CA ASP A 72 0.70 7.97 27.67
C ASP A 72 0.92 7.18 26.39
N PHE A 73 -0.12 6.99 25.56
CA PHE A 73 -0.08 6.17 24.35
C PHE A 73 -0.05 6.97 23.05
N ALA A 74 0.45 8.22 23.08
CA ALA A 74 0.62 9.03 21.88
C ALA A 74 1.43 8.31 20.77
N PRO A 75 2.56 7.62 21.04
CA PRO A 75 3.28 6.89 20.00
C PRO A 75 2.46 5.76 19.36
N VAL A 76 1.59 5.09 20.10
CA VAL A 76 0.71 4.04 19.57
C VAL A 76 -0.37 4.65 18.69
N PHE A 77 -1.00 5.75 19.16
CA PHE A 77 -1.98 6.50 18.38
C PHE A 77 -1.38 6.97 17.06
N ASP A 78 -0.23 7.63 17.11
CA ASP A 78 0.47 8.16 15.94
C ASP A 78 0.88 7.06 14.95
N SER A 79 1.39 5.95 15.46
CA SER A 79 1.77 4.79 14.63
C SER A 79 0.59 4.24 13.82
N ILE A 80 -0.59 4.17 14.42
CA ILE A 80 -1.81 3.71 13.73
C ILE A 80 -2.37 4.80 12.82
N ALA A 81 -2.44 6.05 13.28
CA ALA A 81 -2.93 7.17 12.47
C ALA A 81 -2.09 7.38 11.20
N ASN A 82 -0.76 7.19 11.29
CA ASN A 82 0.17 7.23 10.14
C ASN A 82 -0.09 6.15 9.08
N LYS A 83 -0.87 5.12 9.39
CA LYS A 83 -1.31 4.14 8.37
C LYS A 83 -2.36 4.73 7.41
N TYR A 84 -3.02 5.81 7.82
CA TYR A 84 -4.08 6.49 7.05
C TYR A 84 -3.63 7.81 6.45
N SER A 85 -2.90 8.62 7.22
CA SER A 85 -2.40 9.93 6.81
C SER A 85 -1.16 10.28 7.62
N THR A 86 -0.25 11.07 7.03
CA THR A 86 0.92 11.56 7.77
C THR A 86 0.48 12.41 8.96
N VAL A 87 0.95 12.07 10.15
CA VAL A 87 0.65 12.75 11.41
C VAL A 87 1.92 13.38 11.96
N THR A 88 1.84 14.67 12.31
CA THR A 88 2.88 15.36 13.07
C THR A 88 2.44 15.48 14.52
N SER A 89 3.28 15.02 15.43
CA SER A 89 2.98 14.98 16.86
C SER A 89 3.56 16.20 17.57
N PHE A 90 2.76 16.81 18.47
CA PHE A 90 3.13 17.94 19.30
C PHE A 90 2.82 17.62 20.76
N ASN A 91 3.86 17.53 21.58
CA ASN A 91 3.71 17.35 23.03
C ASN A 91 3.51 18.70 23.70
N THR A 92 2.47 18.81 24.52
CA THR A 92 2.20 20.01 25.34
C THR A 92 2.62 19.86 26.80
N ASP A 93 3.13 18.69 27.20
CA ASP A 93 3.61 18.48 28.56
C ASP A 93 4.80 19.41 28.85
N GLY A 94 4.67 20.18 29.94
CA GLY A 94 5.68 21.19 30.28
C GLY A 94 5.53 22.55 29.59
N ILE A 95 4.60 22.70 28.62
CA ILE A 95 4.28 24.03 28.08
C ILE A 95 3.55 24.84 29.16
N THR A 96 4.08 26.00 29.50
CA THR A 96 3.50 26.94 30.46
C THR A 96 3.38 28.33 29.84
N GLY A 97 2.27 29.01 30.15
CA GLY A 97 2.04 30.36 29.69
C GLY A 97 1.43 30.49 28.30
N THR A 98 0.77 31.62 28.07
CA THR A 98 -0.02 31.89 26.85
C THR A 98 0.88 32.06 25.63
N GLU A 99 2.06 32.66 25.77
CA GLU A 99 2.98 32.92 24.64
C GLU A 99 3.45 31.61 23.98
N ALA A 100 3.82 30.60 24.79
CA ALA A 100 4.26 29.31 24.27
C ALA A 100 3.12 28.55 23.56
N PHE A 101 1.87 28.66 24.04
CA PHE A 101 0.70 28.13 23.35
C PHE A 101 0.39 28.88 22.05
N ASN A 102 0.56 30.20 22.00
CA ASN A 102 0.42 30.98 20.77
C ASN A 102 1.45 30.55 19.71
N ALA A 103 2.70 30.34 20.10
CA ALA A 103 3.73 29.82 19.20
C ALA A 103 3.41 28.40 18.67
N LEU A 104 2.78 27.55 19.48
CA LEU A 104 2.28 26.25 19.03
C LEU A 104 1.10 26.43 18.06
N HIS A 105 0.14 27.31 18.38
CA HIS A 105 -1.00 27.60 17.50
C HIS A 105 -0.54 28.08 16.11
N ASP A 106 0.50 28.92 16.03
CA ASP A 106 1.08 29.35 14.75
C ASP A 106 1.58 28.17 13.90
N LYS A 107 2.20 27.17 14.52
CA LYS A 107 2.61 25.93 13.84
C LYS A 107 1.42 25.12 13.35
N LEU A 108 0.31 25.11 14.09
CA LEU A 108 -0.89 24.35 13.74
C LEU A 108 -1.63 24.89 12.52
N LYS A 109 -1.38 26.14 12.09
CA LYS A 109 -1.94 26.71 10.85
C LYS A 109 -1.59 25.95 9.58
N LEU A 110 -0.57 25.10 9.61
CA LEU A 110 -0.14 24.25 8.49
C LEU A 110 -0.98 22.97 8.33
N TYR A 111 -1.87 22.69 9.29
CA TYR A 111 -2.66 21.46 9.36
C TYR A 111 -4.15 21.76 9.19
N ASN A 112 -4.87 20.85 8.54
CA ASN A 112 -6.30 20.98 8.29
C ASN A 112 -7.16 20.03 9.14
N LEU A 113 -6.52 19.15 9.91
CA LEU A 113 -7.14 18.37 10.98
C LEU A 113 -6.21 18.38 12.21
N ILE A 114 -6.74 18.82 13.34
CA ILE A 114 -6.01 18.80 14.61
C ILE A 114 -6.72 17.80 15.53
N VAL A 115 -5.98 16.80 16.00
CA VAL A 115 -6.45 15.83 16.97
C VAL A 115 -5.85 16.18 18.33
N PHE A 116 -6.68 16.44 19.31
CA PHE A 116 -6.25 16.58 20.71
C PHE A 116 -6.37 15.23 21.40
N THR A 117 -5.24 14.61 21.76
CA THR A 117 -5.22 13.39 22.56
C THR A 117 -4.93 13.74 24.02
N ILE A 118 -5.91 13.51 24.88
CA ILE A 118 -5.90 13.88 26.30
C ILE A 118 -6.28 12.67 27.18
N SER A 119 -5.80 12.67 28.42
CA SER A 119 -6.09 11.59 29.39
C SER A 119 -6.43 12.13 30.78
N GLY A 120 -6.61 11.23 31.73
CA GLY A 120 -6.77 11.57 33.14
C GLY A 120 -5.57 12.32 33.72
N HIS A 121 -4.39 12.25 33.12
CA HIS A 121 -3.17 12.94 33.57
C HIS A 121 -3.04 14.35 33.00
N THR A 122 -3.91 14.76 32.07
CA THR A 122 -3.88 16.07 31.43
C THR A 122 -4.12 17.18 32.47
N ARG A 123 -3.21 18.17 32.51
CA ARG A 123 -3.36 19.36 33.34
C ARG A 123 -4.13 20.43 32.57
N PHE A 124 -5.39 20.60 32.91
CA PHE A 124 -6.26 21.63 32.32
C PHE A 124 -6.01 23.00 32.96
N THR A 125 -4.86 23.62 32.65
CA THR A 125 -4.58 25.00 33.09
C THR A 125 -5.45 26.00 32.32
N PRO A 126 -5.70 27.22 32.86
CA PRO A 126 -6.43 28.25 32.12
C PRO A 126 -5.80 28.56 30.75
N ALA A 127 -4.47 28.60 30.65
CA ALA A 127 -3.76 28.85 29.39
C ALA A 127 -3.98 27.70 28.39
N PHE A 128 -3.91 26.44 28.82
CA PHE A 128 -4.21 25.28 27.96
C PHE A 128 -5.66 25.27 27.47
N LEU A 129 -6.62 25.57 28.37
CA LEU A 129 -8.04 25.64 27.97
C LEU A 129 -8.31 26.78 26.98
N ALA A 130 -7.69 27.95 27.16
CA ALA A 130 -7.79 29.05 26.20
C ALA A 130 -7.24 28.61 24.83
N PHE A 131 -6.04 28.03 24.81
CA PHE A 131 -5.42 27.50 23.58
C PHE A 131 -6.32 26.47 22.89
N VAL A 132 -6.89 25.50 23.60
CA VAL A 132 -7.79 24.48 23.03
C VAL A 132 -9.04 25.13 22.42
N ASN A 133 -9.64 26.12 23.11
CA ASN A 133 -10.80 26.83 22.59
C ASN A 133 -10.46 27.65 21.32
N ASP A 134 -9.31 28.35 21.31
CA ASP A 134 -8.89 29.16 20.16
C ASP A 134 -8.62 28.28 18.95
N VAL A 135 -7.92 27.14 19.13
CA VAL A 135 -7.69 26.18 18.06
C VAL A 135 -9.01 25.58 17.54
N ALA A 136 -9.92 25.20 18.45
CA ALA A 136 -11.21 24.62 18.08
C ALA A 136 -12.15 25.62 17.36
N ALA A 137 -11.98 26.91 17.61
CA ALA A 137 -12.74 27.95 16.91
C ALA A 137 -12.26 28.20 15.47
N LEU A 138 -10.99 27.91 15.16
CA LEU A 138 -10.34 28.28 13.90
C LEU A 138 -10.02 27.08 13.00
N HIS A 139 -10.01 25.87 13.55
CA HIS A 139 -9.58 24.65 12.86
C HIS A 139 -10.61 23.54 12.97
N GLN A 140 -10.58 22.59 12.03
CA GLN A 140 -11.27 21.32 12.19
C GLN A 140 -10.55 20.50 13.28
N VAL A 141 -11.25 20.18 14.36
CA VAL A 141 -10.70 19.51 15.54
C VAL A 141 -11.46 18.21 15.83
N VAL A 142 -10.72 17.22 16.31
CA VAL A 142 -11.26 15.99 16.92
C VAL A 142 -10.59 15.79 18.28
N PHE A 143 -11.38 15.51 19.31
CA PHE A 143 -10.85 15.16 20.62
C PHE A 143 -10.80 13.64 20.80
N VAL A 144 -9.75 13.15 21.43
CA VAL A 144 -9.61 11.78 21.91
C VAL A 144 -9.36 11.86 23.42
N LEU A 145 -10.30 11.38 24.21
CA LEU A 145 -10.23 11.40 25.67
C LEU A 145 -10.16 9.98 26.22
N ALA A 146 -9.09 9.69 26.95
CA ALA A 146 -8.87 8.42 27.63
C ALA A 146 -9.05 8.55 29.17
N GLY A 147 -9.66 7.54 29.79
CA GLY A 147 -9.75 7.43 31.26
C GLY A 147 -10.97 8.10 31.87
N ASP A 148 -10.80 8.96 32.89
CA ASP A 148 -11.94 9.49 33.67
C ASP A 148 -12.86 10.37 32.79
N GLY A 149 -14.10 9.91 32.61
CA GLY A 149 -15.14 10.61 31.86
C GLY A 149 -15.54 11.97 32.43
N LYS A 150 -15.20 12.30 33.68
CA LYS A 150 -15.40 13.64 34.23
C LYS A 150 -14.67 14.71 33.42
N ASN A 151 -13.57 14.37 32.74
CA ASN A 151 -12.86 15.29 31.88
C ASN A 151 -13.65 15.71 30.63
N LEU A 152 -14.73 14.99 30.26
CA LEU A 152 -15.65 15.41 29.20
C LEU A 152 -16.30 16.76 29.53
N THR A 153 -16.53 17.09 30.82
CA THR A 153 -17.10 18.38 31.26
C THR A 153 -16.24 19.57 30.77
N ARG A 154 -14.94 19.37 30.57
CA ARG A 154 -14.05 20.40 30.04
C ARG A 154 -14.33 20.73 28.56
N LEU A 155 -15.01 19.83 27.86
CA LEU A 155 -15.37 19.96 26.45
C LEU A 155 -16.83 20.38 26.21
N ASP A 156 -17.61 20.64 27.27
CA ASP A 156 -19.06 20.94 27.19
C ASP A 156 -19.39 22.11 26.23
N LYS A 157 -18.51 23.10 26.14
CA LYS A 157 -18.70 24.28 25.31
C LYS A 157 -18.14 24.11 23.89
N ILE A 158 -17.46 22.98 23.59
CA ILE A 158 -16.77 22.73 22.33
C ILE A 158 -17.63 21.80 21.47
N GLN A 159 -18.11 22.28 20.33
CA GLN A 159 -18.96 21.52 19.42
C GLN A 159 -18.17 20.66 18.42
N ALA A 160 -16.97 20.19 18.79
CA ALA A 160 -16.15 19.35 17.96
C ALA A 160 -16.41 17.86 18.25
N PRO A 161 -16.26 16.96 17.23
CA PRO A 161 -16.33 15.52 17.44
C PRO A 161 -15.34 15.05 18.50
N ALA A 162 -15.78 14.14 19.36
CA ALA A 162 -14.93 13.56 20.39
C ALA A 162 -15.04 12.02 20.40
N ILE A 163 -13.94 11.38 20.68
CA ILE A 163 -13.85 9.93 20.94
C ILE A 163 -13.47 9.76 22.40
N TYR A 164 -14.29 9.01 23.12
CA TYR A 164 -14.06 8.70 24.52
C TYR A 164 -13.92 7.20 24.73
N TYR A 165 -12.97 6.78 25.56
CA TYR A 165 -12.86 5.42 26.06
C TYR A 165 -12.38 5.41 27.52
N PRO A 166 -13.01 4.57 28.40
CA PRO A 166 -12.84 4.69 29.84
C PRO A 166 -11.51 4.16 30.39
N ASN A 167 -10.86 3.24 29.66
CA ASN A 167 -9.62 2.61 30.07
C ASN A 167 -8.45 3.16 29.28
N ASN A 168 -7.54 3.89 29.91
CA ASN A 168 -6.33 4.41 29.25
C ASN A 168 -5.37 3.25 28.95
N THR A 169 -5.49 2.68 27.75
CA THR A 169 -4.73 1.51 27.26
C THR A 169 -4.18 1.75 25.86
N SER A 170 -3.15 1.01 25.50
CA SER A 170 -2.57 1.04 24.16
C SER A 170 -3.58 0.62 23.08
N GLU A 171 -4.41 -0.38 23.37
CA GLU A 171 -5.47 -0.83 22.47
C GLU A 171 -6.55 0.23 22.30
N GLY A 172 -6.93 0.94 23.38
CA GLY A 172 -7.84 2.08 23.32
C GLY A 172 -7.32 3.19 22.41
N ALA A 173 -6.05 3.57 22.54
CA ALA A 173 -5.40 4.55 21.68
C ALA A 173 -5.38 4.10 20.20
N SER A 174 -5.04 2.83 19.95
CA SER A 174 -5.07 2.22 18.62
C SER A 174 -6.47 2.25 18.00
N ILE A 175 -7.51 1.87 18.75
CA ILE A 175 -8.88 1.86 18.26
C ILE A 175 -9.39 3.28 18.04
N ALA A 176 -9.08 4.25 18.91
CA ALA A 176 -9.46 5.65 18.72
C ALA A 176 -8.90 6.22 17.41
N ALA A 177 -7.62 5.96 17.08
CA ALA A 177 -7.04 6.34 15.79
C ALA A 177 -7.81 5.68 14.63
N GLN A 178 -8.11 4.40 14.70
CA GLN A 178 -8.85 3.68 13.65
C GLN A 178 -10.29 4.19 13.49
N VAL A 179 -10.96 4.59 14.56
CA VAL A 179 -12.32 5.17 14.51
C VAL A 179 -12.31 6.50 13.78
N ILE A 180 -11.30 7.37 14.01
CA ILE A 180 -11.17 8.64 13.28
C ILE A 180 -11.18 8.41 11.78
N PHE A 181 -10.40 7.44 11.30
CA PHE A 181 -10.22 7.19 9.88
C PHE A 181 -11.14 6.09 9.31
N GLY A 182 -12.00 5.48 10.15
CA GLY A 182 -12.95 4.46 9.70
C GLY A 182 -12.34 3.08 9.46
N GLY A 183 -11.22 2.75 10.10
CA GLY A 183 -10.67 1.39 10.14
C GLY A 183 -11.48 0.47 11.07
N VAL A 184 -12.14 1.07 12.07
CA VAL A 184 -13.07 0.43 13.01
C VAL A 184 -14.32 1.29 13.13
N GLY A 185 -15.49 0.68 13.23
CA GLY A 185 -16.73 1.35 13.58
C GLY A 185 -16.92 1.46 15.10
N ALA A 186 -17.70 2.42 15.56
CA ALA A 186 -18.05 2.59 16.96
C ALA A 186 -19.58 2.54 17.14
N THR A 187 -20.06 1.78 18.13
CA THR A 187 -21.49 1.63 18.43
C THR A 187 -21.81 1.87 19.90
N ALA A 188 -20.79 1.94 20.76
CA ALA A 188 -20.95 2.11 22.18
C ALA A 188 -21.60 3.45 22.54
N LYS A 189 -22.21 3.48 23.72
CA LYS A 189 -22.87 4.64 24.32
C LYS A 189 -22.27 4.91 25.69
N LEU A 190 -22.34 6.17 26.15
CA LEU A 190 -21.90 6.53 27.49
C LEU A 190 -22.63 5.71 28.56
N ALA A 191 -21.87 4.99 29.38
CA ALA A 191 -22.41 4.18 30.46
C ALA A 191 -22.96 5.05 31.62
N ALA A 192 -22.43 6.27 31.77
CA ALA A 192 -22.87 7.24 32.78
C ALA A 192 -23.00 8.64 32.15
N GLY A 193 -23.78 9.52 32.79
CA GLY A 193 -23.81 10.94 32.45
C GLY A 193 -22.70 11.70 33.17
N TYR A 194 -22.09 12.66 32.50
CA TYR A 194 -21.01 13.48 33.06
C TYR A 194 -21.37 14.96 33.13
N SER A 195 -22.23 15.43 32.21
CA SER A 195 -22.73 16.81 32.17
C SER A 195 -24.01 16.89 31.32
N PRO A 196 -24.69 18.07 31.28
CA PRO A 196 -25.84 18.26 30.37
C PRO A 196 -25.54 17.99 28.90
N GLY A 197 -24.29 18.21 28.42
CA GLY A 197 -23.86 17.91 27.07
C GLY A 197 -23.50 16.42 26.84
N PHE A 198 -23.12 15.72 27.91
CA PHE A 198 -22.67 14.32 27.85
C PHE A 198 -23.52 13.43 28.78
N LYS A 199 -24.77 13.16 28.36
CA LYS A 199 -25.73 12.37 29.10
C LYS A 199 -25.47 10.87 28.96
N GLN A 200 -25.89 10.08 29.97
CA GLN A 200 -25.94 8.63 29.85
C GLN A 200 -26.69 8.20 28.57
N GLY A 201 -26.19 7.21 27.87
CA GLY A 201 -26.74 6.73 26.61
C GLY A 201 -26.36 7.57 25.35
N SER A 202 -25.68 8.71 25.54
CA SER A 202 -25.18 9.50 24.40
C SER A 202 -24.11 8.75 23.61
N GLY A 203 -24.06 8.99 22.31
CA GLY A 203 -23.06 8.41 21.40
C GLY A 203 -23.60 8.30 19.99
N TYR A 204 -22.74 8.42 19.02
CA TYR A 204 -23.02 8.27 17.59
C TYR A 204 -22.47 6.94 17.08
N THR A 205 -23.23 6.27 16.21
CA THR A 205 -22.75 5.07 15.52
C THR A 205 -21.96 5.48 14.30
N THR A 206 -20.78 4.87 14.12
CA THR A 206 -19.97 4.99 12.90
C THR A 206 -19.73 3.61 12.30
N THR A 207 -19.44 3.57 11.00
CA THR A 207 -19.19 2.33 10.27
C THR A 207 -17.75 2.23 9.83
N LYS A 208 -17.24 1.00 9.71
CA LYS A 208 -15.96 0.73 9.08
C LYS A 208 -16.06 1.01 7.57
N ILE A 209 -15.12 1.81 7.05
CA ILE A 209 -15.04 2.18 5.62
C ILE A 209 -13.66 1.97 5.01
N ARG A 210 -12.64 1.66 5.84
CA ARG A 210 -11.23 1.45 5.43
C ARG A 210 -10.65 0.19 6.07
N LEU A 211 -9.44 -0.18 5.62
CA LEU A 211 -8.64 -1.20 6.28
C LEU A 211 -8.48 -0.87 7.77
N GLY A 212 -8.71 -1.87 8.61
CA GLY A 212 -8.31 -1.85 10.01
C GLY A 212 -6.96 -2.53 10.22
N TYR A 213 -6.41 -2.40 11.42
CA TYR A 213 -5.12 -3.01 11.81
C TYR A 213 -5.34 -3.79 13.11
N SER A 214 -5.06 -5.09 13.07
CA SER A 214 -5.34 -5.98 14.19
C SER A 214 -4.36 -7.16 14.22
N VAL A 215 -4.60 -8.11 15.11
CA VAL A 215 -3.87 -9.37 15.19
C VAL A 215 -4.49 -10.43 14.27
N PRO A 216 -3.73 -11.46 13.83
CA PRO A 216 -4.23 -12.51 12.94
C PRO A 216 -5.50 -13.21 13.45
N GLU A 217 -5.59 -13.40 14.75
CA GLU A 217 -6.70 -14.06 15.43
C GLU A 217 -8.04 -13.30 15.27
N ALA A 218 -8.00 -12.00 15.00
CA ALA A 218 -9.20 -11.19 14.78
C ALA A 218 -10.03 -11.66 13.57
N VAL A 219 -9.36 -12.29 12.60
CA VAL A 219 -9.95 -12.81 11.34
C VAL A 219 -9.75 -14.32 11.17
N ALA A 220 -9.68 -15.04 12.29
CA ALA A 220 -9.52 -16.49 12.34
C ALA A 220 -8.28 -17.01 11.57
N VAL A 221 -7.15 -16.32 11.70
CA VAL A 221 -5.86 -16.74 11.16
C VAL A 221 -4.96 -17.16 12.32
N ASN A 222 -4.32 -18.31 12.21
CA ASN A 222 -3.43 -18.83 13.23
C ASN A 222 -2.05 -18.18 13.11
N SER A 223 -1.68 -17.32 14.07
CA SER A 223 -0.39 -16.61 14.07
C SER A 223 0.83 -17.51 14.19
N ASP A 224 0.71 -18.68 14.83
CA ASP A 224 1.83 -19.63 14.95
C ASP A 224 2.28 -20.13 13.58
N ARG A 225 1.33 -20.28 12.64
CA ARG A 225 1.63 -20.63 11.26
C ARG A 225 2.33 -19.52 10.48
N LEU A 226 2.03 -18.27 10.82
CA LEU A 226 2.69 -17.11 10.20
C LEU A 226 4.13 -16.92 10.67
N ALA A 227 4.50 -17.42 11.85
CA ALA A 227 5.87 -17.32 12.37
C ALA A 227 6.91 -17.99 11.45
N GLY A 228 6.52 -19.02 10.69
CA GLY A 228 7.38 -19.65 9.69
C GLY A 228 7.79 -18.73 8.53
N ILE A 229 7.04 -17.66 8.27
CA ILE A 229 7.37 -16.65 7.25
C ILE A 229 8.70 -15.96 7.60
N ASP A 230 8.92 -15.65 8.86
CA ASP A 230 10.16 -15.02 9.34
C ASP A 230 11.39 -15.87 9.00
N SER A 231 11.33 -17.17 9.28
CA SER A 231 12.42 -18.12 9.00
C SER A 231 12.65 -18.29 7.50
N LEU A 232 11.56 -18.39 6.72
CA LEU A 232 11.63 -18.56 5.27
C LEU A 232 12.27 -17.33 4.59
N ILE A 233 11.90 -16.13 4.98
CA ILE A 233 12.44 -14.90 4.38
C ILE A 233 13.90 -14.69 4.81
N LYS A 234 14.22 -14.89 6.10
CA LYS A 234 15.61 -14.79 6.58
C LYS A 234 16.53 -15.77 5.85
N ALA A 235 16.08 -17.01 5.62
CA ALA A 235 16.83 -17.98 4.82
C ALA A 235 16.99 -17.53 3.36
N GLY A 236 15.95 -16.90 2.77
CA GLY A 236 16.04 -16.32 1.44
C GLY A 236 17.06 -15.19 1.33
N ILE A 237 17.09 -14.27 2.30
CA ILE A 237 18.08 -13.18 2.37
C ILE A 237 19.50 -13.76 2.52
N ALA A 238 19.69 -14.73 3.43
CA ALA A 238 20.97 -15.41 3.62
C ALA A 238 21.45 -16.16 2.36
N ALA A 239 20.52 -16.65 1.54
CA ALA A 239 20.80 -17.26 0.24
C ALA A 239 20.93 -16.23 -0.91
N HIS A 240 21.06 -14.95 -0.59
CA HIS A 240 21.18 -13.84 -1.55
C HIS A 240 20.03 -13.77 -2.57
N ALA A 241 18.81 -14.11 -2.14
CA ALA A 241 17.62 -14.00 -3.01
C ALA A 241 17.17 -12.55 -3.21
N ALA A 242 17.20 -11.75 -2.16
CA ALA A 242 16.99 -10.30 -2.17
C ALA A 242 17.49 -9.73 -0.83
N PRO A 243 18.15 -8.58 -0.76
CA PRO A 243 18.62 -8.00 0.50
C PRO A 243 17.49 -7.36 1.33
N SER A 244 16.45 -6.86 0.67
CA SER A 244 15.32 -6.14 1.29
C SER A 244 14.00 -6.81 0.93
N VAL A 245 13.17 -7.09 1.95
CA VAL A 245 11.83 -7.68 1.77
C VAL A 245 10.83 -7.03 2.72
N VAL A 246 9.64 -6.69 2.19
CA VAL A 246 8.47 -6.31 3.00
C VAL A 246 7.29 -7.22 2.64
N VAL A 247 6.62 -7.76 3.66
CA VAL A 247 5.40 -8.58 3.49
C VAL A 247 4.25 -7.92 4.23
N LEU A 248 3.10 -7.83 3.55
CA LEU A 248 1.85 -7.42 4.16
C LEU A 248 0.74 -8.41 3.80
N LEU A 249 -0.01 -8.82 4.81
CA LEU A 249 -1.18 -9.69 4.68
C LEU A 249 -2.40 -8.98 5.24
N ALA A 250 -3.46 -8.88 4.44
CA ALA A 250 -4.75 -8.38 4.90
C ALA A 250 -5.85 -9.41 4.60
N LYS A 251 -6.78 -9.58 5.54
CA LYS A 251 -7.94 -10.46 5.42
C LYS A 251 -9.15 -9.82 6.08
N ASP A 252 -10.32 -9.97 5.44
CA ASP A 252 -11.59 -9.41 5.92
C ASP A 252 -11.50 -7.91 6.26
N GLY A 253 -10.74 -7.19 5.43
CA GLY A 253 -10.50 -5.75 5.60
C GLY A 253 -9.63 -5.39 6.81
N GLN A 254 -8.84 -6.33 7.35
CA GLN A 254 -7.89 -6.11 8.44
C GLN A 254 -6.48 -6.44 7.98
N VAL A 255 -5.53 -5.51 8.13
CA VAL A 255 -4.10 -5.80 8.04
C VAL A 255 -3.71 -6.52 9.32
N ILE A 256 -3.27 -7.78 9.18
CA ILE A 256 -2.97 -8.67 10.29
C ILE A 256 -1.50 -9.04 10.38
N PHE A 257 -0.72 -8.69 9.37
CA PHE A 257 0.71 -8.92 9.32
C PHE A 257 1.36 -7.86 8.41
N GLN A 258 2.33 -7.14 8.93
CA GLN A 258 3.19 -6.26 8.14
C GLN A 258 4.58 -6.28 8.77
N LYS A 259 5.55 -6.85 8.05
CA LYS A 259 6.93 -6.94 8.51
C LYS A 259 7.92 -6.61 7.41
N ALA A 260 9.02 -5.98 7.80
CA ALA A 260 10.18 -5.73 6.99
C ALA A 260 11.35 -6.62 7.43
N TYR A 261 12.20 -6.99 6.48
CA TYR A 261 13.31 -7.89 6.68
C TYR A 261 14.53 -7.42 5.89
N GLY A 262 15.71 -7.62 6.48
CA GLY A 262 16.98 -7.33 5.84
C GLY A 262 17.33 -5.84 5.82
N LYS A 263 18.09 -5.46 4.81
CA LYS A 263 18.61 -4.11 4.61
C LYS A 263 18.40 -3.71 3.15
N HIS A 264 18.54 -2.43 2.83
CA HIS A 264 18.43 -1.94 1.45
C HIS A 264 19.42 -2.62 0.51
N THR A 265 20.62 -2.92 1.01
CA THR A 265 21.71 -3.62 0.30
C THR A 265 22.32 -4.69 1.19
N TYR A 266 23.05 -5.65 0.63
CA TYR A 266 23.67 -6.73 1.43
C TYR A 266 24.70 -6.20 2.43
N ASP A 267 25.55 -5.26 2.02
CA ASP A 267 26.65 -4.71 2.83
C ASP A 267 26.33 -3.35 3.49
N GLY A 268 25.13 -2.80 3.20
CA GLY A 268 24.72 -1.50 3.71
C GLY A 268 24.30 -1.51 5.18
N THR A 269 24.08 -0.31 5.73
CA THR A 269 23.61 -0.09 7.11
C THR A 269 22.10 0.13 7.18
N GLU A 270 21.47 0.58 6.10
CA GLU A 270 20.05 0.97 6.05
C GLU A 270 19.15 -0.26 6.24
N VAL A 271 18.53 -0.36 7.41
CA VAL A 271 17.59 -1.43 7.74
C VAL A 271 16.27 -1.18 7.04
N THR A 272 15.74 -2.21 6.37
CA THR A 272 14.44 -2.13 5.68
C THR A 272 13.31 -1.80 6.65
N GLN A 273 12.52 -0.77 6.32
CA GLN A 273 11.36 -0.34 7.08
C GLN A 273 10.04 -0.81 6.43
N PRO A 274 8.97 -1.01 7.21
CA PRO A 274 7.68 -1.45 6.66
C PRO A 274 7.04 -0.47 5.67
N ASP A 275 7.45 0.79 5.67
CA ASP A 275 6.96 1.88 4.83
C ASP A 275 7.96 2.34 3.76
N ASP A 276 9.06 1.60 3.59
CA ASP A 276 10.01 1.83 2.50
C ASP A 276 9.36 1.70 1.13
N ILE A 277 9.89 2.48 0.19
CA ILE A 277 9.36 2.65 -1.15
C ILE A 277 10.16 1.78 -2.13
N PHE A 278 9.44 0.94 -2.89
CA PHE A 278 10.03 0.01 -3.85
C PHE A 278 9.63 0.38 -5.28
N ASP A 279 10.49 0.06 -6.24
CA ASP A 279 10.15 0.08 -7.66
C ASP A 279 9.20 -1.09 -7.98
N MET A 280 8.04 -0.78 -8.47
CA MET A 280 6.98 -1.75 -8.74
C MET A 280 7.19 -2.57 -10.00
N ALA A 281 8.07 -2.15 -10.92
CA ALA A 281 8.23 -2.77 -12.23
C ALA A 281 6.84 -3.03 -12.88
N SER A 282 6.58 -4.25 -13.36
CA SER A 282 5.32 -4.58 -14.04
C SER A 282 4.05 -4.51 -13.17
N VAL A 283 4.15 -4.41 -11.85
CA VAL A 283 2.99 -4.10 -11.01
C VAL A 283 2.40 -2.72 -11.36
N THR A 284 3.18 -1.83 -12.00
CA THR A 284 2.70 -0.59 -12.62
C THR A 284 1.52 -0.82 -13.55
N LYS A 285 1.54 -1.90 -14.36
CA LYS A 285 0.47 -2.25 -15.31
C LYS A 285 -0.91 -2.34 -14.65
N VAL A 286 -0.94 -2.94 -13.45
CA VAL A 286 -2.19 -3.25 -12.71
C VAL A 286 -2.49 -2.28 -11.57
N THR A 287 -1.59 -1.34 -11.29
CA THR A 287 -1.80 -0.32 -10.25
C THR A 287 -1.96 1.09 -10.84
N ALA A 288 -1.52 1.30 -12.09
CA ALA A 288 -1.66 2.58 -12.80
C ALA A 288 -2.44 2.44 -14.12
N THR A 289 -1.88 1.75 -15.11
CA THR A 289 -2.38 1.79 -16.49
C THR A 289 -3.72 1.07 -16.66
N THR A 290 -3.85 -0.15 -16.17
CA THR A 290 -5.13 -0.89 -16.24
C THR A 290 -6.24 -0.18 -15.46
N PRO A 291 -6.03 0.33 -14.23
CA PRO A 291 -7.04 1.15 -13.54
C PRO A 291 -7.44 2.43 -14.31
N ALA A 292 -6.49 3.08 -14.99
CA ALA A 292 -6.82 4.23 -15.84
C ALA A 292 -7.73 3.81 -17.01
N ILE A 293 -7.44 2.72 -17.69
CA ILE A 293 -8.30 2.14 -18.73
C ILE A 293 -9.66 1.71 -18.15
N MET A 294 -9.70 1.08 -16.95
CA MET A 294 -10.94 0.74 -16.25
C MET A 294 -11.80 1.99 -15.99
N ARG A 295 -11.18 3.09 -15.59
CA ARG A 295 -11.87 4.36 -15.33
C ARG A 295 -12.51 4.92 -16.60
N LEU A 296 -11.76 4.96 -17.70
CA LEU A 296 -12.26 5.40 -18.98
C LEU A 296 -13.37 4.49 -19.55
N TYR A 297 -13.25 3.18 -19.35
CA TYR A 297 -14.29 2.21 -19.68
C TYR A 297 -15.56 2.44 -18.86
N ASP A 298 -15.43 2.65 -17.57
CA ASP A 298 -16.53 2.92 -16.64
C ASP A 298 -17.29 4.20 -16.99
N GLN A 299 -16.56 5.23 -17.40
CA GLN A 299 -17.08 6.51 -17.89
C GLN A 299 -17.64 6.44 -19.33
N LYS A 300 -17.51 5.29 -20.02
CA LYS A 300 -17.84 5.12 -21.44
C LYS A 300 -17.05 6.04 -22.39
N ALA A 301 -15.91 6.55 -21.93
CA ALA A 301 -15.00 7.35 -22.76
C ALA A 301 -14.25 6.47 -23.78
N ILE A 302 -14.06 5.22 -23.47
CA ILE A 302 -13.51 4.20 -24.40
C ILE A 302 -14.41 2.97 -24.50
N ASN A 303 -14.24 2.24 -25.62
CA ASN A 303 -14.78 0.89 -25.80
C ASN A 303 -13.61 -0.07 -26.04
N ILE A 304 -13.48 -1.09 -25.19
CA ILE A 304 -12.37 -2.05 -25.26
C ILE A 304 -12.41 -2.93 -26.52
N ASP A 305 -13.56 -2.99 -27.21
CA ASP A 305 -13.71 -3.67 -28.51
C ASP A 305 -13.31 -2.78 -29.71
N SER A 306 -13.06 -1.50 -29.48
CA SER A 306 -12.58 -0.59 -30.52
C SER A 306 -11.09 -0.79 -30.78
N PRO A 307 -10.62 -0.56 -32.04
CA PRO A 307 -9.21 -0.56 -32.37
C PRO A 307 -8.49 0.61 -31.70
N ILE A 308 -7.20 0.42 -31.34
CA ILE A 308 -6.37 1.46 -30.71
C ILE A 308 -6.20 2.67 -31.63
N SER A 309 -6.20 2.50 -32.94
CA SER A 309 -6.11 3.59 -33.93
C SER A 309 -7.30 4.57 -33.88
N LYS A 310 -8.43 4.19 -33.24
CA LYS A 310 -9.52 5.11 -32.96
C LYS A 310 -9.08 6.21 -31.99
N TYR A 311 -8.20 5.90 -31.06
CA TYR A 311 -7.76 6.79 -29.98
C TYR A 311 -6.37 7.39 -30.23
N ILE A 312 -5.44 6.62 -30.83
CA ILE A 312 -4.06 7.03 -31.09
C ILE A 312 -3.92 7.29 -32.59
N ALA A 313 -3.85 8.56 -32.99
CA ALA A 313 -3.78 8.93 -34.40
C ALA A 313 -2.55 8.35 -35.12
N LEU A 314 -1.38 8.39 -34.48
CA LEU A 314 -0.13 7.90 -35.04
C LEU A 314 -0.10 6.38 -35.35
N VAL A 315 -0.99 5.60 -34.74
CA VAL A 315 -1.10 4.16 -35.01
C VAL A 315 -1.84 3.87 -36.32
N ARG A 316 -2.56 4.83 -36.88
CA ARG A 316 -3.33 4.65 -38.15
C ARG A 316 -2.44 4.25 -39.33
N ASP A 317 -1.20 4.73 -39.33
CA ASP A 317 -0.22 4.47 -40.39
C ASP A 317 0.62 3.21 -40.13
N ALA A 318 0.33 2.44 -39.05
CA ALA A 318 0.96 1.17 -38.73
C ALA A 318 0.01 0.00 -39.06
N PRO A 319 0.09 -0.64 -40.25
CA PRO A 319 -0.90 -1.58 -40.75
C PRO A 319 -1.11 -2.82 -39.86
N ASP A 320 -0.05 -3.29 -39.21
CA ASP A 320 -0.07 -4.44 -38.31
C ASP A 320 -0.62 -4.11 -36.90
N LYS A 321 -0.74 -2.82 -36.56
CA LYS A 321 -1.14 -2.36 -35.22
C LYS A 321 -2.48 -1.62 -35.20
N ARG A 322 -2.86 -0.95 -36.30
CA ARG A 322 -4.04 -0.04 -36.33
C ARG A 322 -5.36 -0.72 -35.94
N ASP A 323 -5.53 -1.99 -36.31
CA ASP A 323 -6.78 -2.75 -36.10
C ASP A 323 -6.75 -3.58 -34.81
N VAL A 324 -5.68 -3.49 -34.01
CA VAL A 324 -5.58 -4.14 -32.70
C VAL A 324 -6.57 -3.51 -31.75
N LYS A 325 -7.40 -4.31 -31.08
CA LYS A 325 -8.37 -3.85 -30.10
C LYS A 325 -7.72 -3.61 -28.75
N ILE A 326 -8.24 -2.66 -27.97
CA ILE A 326 -7.77 -2.38 -26.59
C ILE A 326 -7.74 -3.68 -25.76
N LYS A 327 -8.80 -4.51 -25.83
CA LYS A 327 -8.86 -5.78 -25.08
C LYS A 327 -7.73 -6.76 -25.46
N GLU A 328 -7.30 -6.79 -26.71
CA GLU A 328 -6.22 -7.68 -27.16
C GLU A 328 -4.87 -7.23 -26.57
N ALA A 329 -4.63 -5.92 -26.51
CA ALA A 329 -3.44 -5.37 -25.84
C ALA A 329 -3.45 -5.68 -24.34
N LEU A 330 -4.60 -5.53 -23.64
CA LEU A 330 -4.74 -5.85 -22.22
C LEU A 330 -4.57 -7.35 -21.92
N LEU A 331 -4.86 -8.23 -22.87
CA LEU A 331 -4.67 -9.68 -22.76
C LEU A 331 -3.26 -10.14 -23.17
N HIS A 332 -2.42 -9.23 -23.70
CA HIS A 332 -1.16 -9.57 -24.35
C HIS A 332 -1.35 -10.55 -25.55
N GLU A 333 -2.45 -10.38 -26.28
CA GLU A 333 -2.83 -11.17 -27.47
C GLU A 333 -2.79 -10.34 -28.75
N ALA A 334 -2.29 -9.11 -28.66
CA ALA A 334 -2.19 -8.16 -29.76
C ALA A 334 -1.10 -8.53 -30.80
N GLY A 335 -0.20 -9.44 -30.48
CA GLY A 335 0.95 -9.79 -31.32
C GLY A 335 2.06 -8.73 -31.30
N PHE A 336 2.10 -7.85 -30.31
CA PHE A 336 3.19 -6.89 -30.16
C PHE A 336 4.48 -7.57 -29.72
N THR A 337 5.62 -7.01 -30.15
CA THR A 337 6.93 -7.47 -29.67
C THR A 337 7.02 -7.34 -28.14
N PRO A 338 7.64 -8.30 -27.44
CA PRO A 338 7.71 -8.30 -25.97
C PRO A 338 8.37 -7.08 -25.39
N TYR A 339 9.54 -6.68 -25.96
CA TYR A 339 10.39 -5.65 -25.42
C TYR A 339 11.28 -5.03 -26.50
N ILE A 340 11.59 -3.75 -26.38
CA ILE A 340 12.50 -3.03 -27.28
C ILE A 340 13.63 -2.42 -26.46
N LYS A 341 14.87 -2.74 -26.82
CA LYS A 341 16.08 -2.25 -26.16
C LYS A 341 16.48 -0.87 -26.71
N PHE A 342 15.71 0.14 -26.41
CA PHE A 342 15.96 1.50 -26.89
C PHE A 342 17.36 2.04 -26.52
N TYR A 343 17.89 1.63 -25.36
CA TYR A 343 19.21 2.05 -24.89
C TYR A 343 20.37 1.59 -25.79
N GLU A 344 20.20 0.52 -26.54
CA GLU A 344 21.21 0.07 -27.53
C GLU A 344 21.28 0.99 -28.76
N GLN A 345 20.30 1.86 -28.95
CA GLN A 345 20.22 2.80 -30.09
C GLN A 345 20.72 4.21 -29.73
N LEU A 346 21.09 4.45 -28.45
CA LEU A 346 21.57 5.75 -28.00
C LEU A 346 22.90 6.14 -28.65
N LYS A 347 22.95 7.38 -29.11
CA LYS A 347 24.18 8.01 -29.61
C LYS A 347 24.75 8.92 -28.53
N PRO A 348 26.06 9.21 -28.52
CA PRO A 348 26.63 10.16 -27.55
C PRO A 348 25.95 11.53 -27.56
N THR A 349 25.43 11.98 -28.71
CA THR A 349 24.69 13.23 -28.87
C THR A 349 23.27 13.19 -28.29
N ASP A 350 22.73 12.02 -27.94
CA ASP A 350 21.40 11.90 -27.33
C ASP A 350 21.43 12.10 -25.81
N MET A 351 22.63 12.17 -25.19
CA MET A 351 22.83 12.17 -23.76
C MET A 351 23.66 13.35 -23.28
N SER A 352 23.38 13.80 -22.04
CA SER A 352 24.19 14.80 -21.30
C SER A 352 24.33 14.40 -19.85
N ARG A 353 25.42 14.85 -19.20
CA ARG A 353 25.57 14.75 -17.75
C ARG A 353 24.83 15.86 -17.00
N ASP A 354 24.53 16.96 -17.70
CA ASP A 354 23.89 18.14 -17.14
C ASP A 354 22.49 18.35 -17.74
N SER A 355 21.57 18.81 -16.90
CA SER A 355 20.23 19.21 -17.33
C SER A 355 20.28 20.53 -18.09
N SER A 356 19.56 20.62 -19.20
CA SER A 356 19.36 21.86 -19.95
C SER A 356 18.06 21.79 -20.76
N ALA A 357 17.68 22.89 -21.42
CA ALA A 357 16.55 22.90 -22.33
C ALA A 357 16.72 21.90 -23.48
N ALA A 358 17.96 21.62 -23.90
CA ALA A 358 18.28 20.62 -24.93
C ALA A 358 18.24 19.17 -24.37
N TYR A 359 18.47 18.99 -23.07
CA TYR A 359 18.50 17.69 -22.38
C TYR A 359 17.64 17.70 -21.11
N PRO A 360 16.30 17.79 -21.26
CA PRO A 360 15.39 17.93 -20.11
C PRO A 360 15.01 16.60 -19.46
N THR A 361 15.11 15.46 -20.17
CA THR A 361 14.58 14.17 -19.70
C THR A 361 15.57 13.49 -18.76
N LYS A 362 15.30 13.57 -17.46
CA LYS A 362 16.13 12.94 -16.43
C LYS A 362 15.91 11.42 -16.40
N VAL A 363 16.97 10.66 -16.64
CA VAL A 363 16.97 9.19 -16.58
C VAL A 363 17.52 8.68 -15.25
N ALA A 364 18.53 9.36 -14.75
CA ALA A 364 19.16 9.13 -13.45
C ALA A 364 19.93 10.38 -12.99
N ASP A 365 20.59 10.34 -11.83
CA ASP A 365 21.47 11.43 -11.41
C ASP A 365 22.63 11.59 -12.40
N GLY A 366 22.81 12.81 -12.94
CA GLY A 366 23.82 13.09 -13.94
C GLY A 366 23.64 12.28 -15.25
N TYR A 367 22.40 11.96 -15.61
CA TYR A 367 22.09 11.28 -16.87
C TYR A 367 20.78 11.82 -17.45
N TYR A 368 20.89 12.56 -18.56
CA TYR A 368 19.76 13.24 -19.19
C TYR A 368 19.71 12.94 -20.67
N LEU A 369 18.51 12.69 -21.20
CA LEU A 369 18.28 12.55 -22.64
C LEU A 369 17.85 13.88 -23.25
N ARG A 370 18.14 14.03 -24.55
CA ARG A 370 17.74 15.19 -25.34
C ARG A 370 16.23 15.33 -25.40
N ALA A 371 15.79 16.54 -25.61
CA ALA A 371 14.38 16.85 -25.81
C ALA A 371 13.76 15.98 -26.92
N ASN A 372 12.50 15.63 -26.77
CA ASN A 372 11.68 14.89 -27.74
C ASN A 372 12.20 13.48 -28.12
N TYR A 373 13.20 12.92 -27.43
CA TYR A 373 13.76 11.59 -27.78
C TYR A 373 12.66 10.51 -27.83
N PHE A 374 11.69 10.55 -26.93
CA PHE A 374 10.55 9.63 -26.93
C PHE A 374 9.77 9.72 -28.26
N ASN A 375 9.36 10.92 -28.65
CA ASN A 375 8.52 11.12 -29.83
C ASN A 375 9.26 10.91 -31.14
N GLU A 376 10.55 11.26 -31.19
CA GLU A 376 11.36 11.22 -32.44
C GLU A 376 12.03 9.86 -32.65
N VAL A 377 12.29 9.09 -31.59
CA VAL A 377 13.02 7.82 -31.69
C VAL A 377 12.17 6.67 -31.13
N MET A 378 11.83 6.71 -29.84
CA MET A 378 11.22 5.55 -29.18
C MET A 378 9.85 5.21 -29.77
N TRP A 379 9.01 6.20 -29.99
CA TRP A 379 7.67 5.99 -30.53
C TRP A 379 7.68 5.50 -31.99
N PRO A 380 8.42 6.09 -32.93
CA PRO A 380 8.57 5.55 -34.27
C PRO A 380 9.15 4.13 -34.33
N VAL A 381 10.13 3.82 -33.48
CA VAL A 381 10.68 2.45 -33.37
C VAL A 381 9.61 1.48 -32.88
N THR A 382 8.81 1.89 -31.90
CA THR A 382 7.69 1.10 -31.39
C THR A 382 6.65 0.82 -32.48
N LEU A 383 6.27 1.82 -33.29
CA LEU A 383 5.31 1.66 -34.37
C LEU A 383 5.83 0.76 -35.51
N LYS A 384 7.15 0.79 -35.79
CA LYS A 384 7.80 -0.04 -36.81
C LYS A 384 8.24 -1.42 -36.31
N SER A 385 8.13 -1.70 -35.00
CA SER A 385 8.53 -2.99 -34.43
C SER A 385 7.74 -4.14 -35.06
N GLU A 386 8.43 -5.24 -35.39
CA GLU A 386 7.80 -6.42 -35.97
C GLU A 386 6.77 -7.01 -35.03
N GLY A 387 5.62 -7.41 -35.60
CA GLY A 387 4.56 -8.09 -34.87
C GLY A 387 4.77 -9.60 -34.82
N HIS A 388 4.24 -10.23 -33.78
CA HIS A 388 4.04 -11.67 -33.65
C HIS A 388 2.63 -12.08 -34.09
N THR A 389 2.32 -13.37 -34.06
CA THR A 389 0.98 -13.86 -34.40
C THR A 389 -0.05 -13.31 -33.41
N ARG A 390 -0.97 -12.49 -33.90
CA ARG A 390 -2.12 -11.97 -33.16
C ARG A 390 -3.06 -13.11 -32.71
N GLY A 391 -3.66 -12.98 -31.54
CA GLY A 391 -4.53 -14.00 -30.94
C GLY A 391 -3.77 -15.09 -30.17
N LYS A 392 -2.45 -15.04 -30.09
CA LYS A 392 -1.62 -15.85 -29.20
C LYS A 392 -1.15 -15.00 -28.02
N PHE A 393 -1.03 -15.63 -26.86
CA PHE A 393 -0.46 -14.95 -25.70
C PHE A 393 1.04 -14.75 -25.86
N VAL A 394 1.46 -13.49 -25.95
CA VAL A 394 2.85 -13.04 -25.93
C VAL A 394 2.94 -11.85 -25.01
N TYR A 395 3.47 -12.06 -23.81
CA TYR A 395 3.62 -10.97 -22.85
C TYR A 395 4.45 -9.82 -23.45
N SER A 396 3.88 -8.62 -23.48
CA SER A 396 4.49 -7.49 -24.18
C SER A 396 4.33 -6.20 -23.37
N ASP A 397 5.45 -5.54 -23.11
CA ASP A 397 5.48 -4.20 -22.53
C ASP A 397 4.88 -3.16 -23.49
N ILE A 398 5.05 -3.37 -24.79
CA ILE A 398 4.51 -2.48 -25.84
C ILE A 398 2.98 -2.36 -25.75
N SER A 399 2.29 -3.41 -25.32
CA SER A 399 0.86 -3.34 -25.03
C SER A 399 0.52 -2.19 -24.06
N MET A 400 1.37 -1.96 -23.07
CA MET A 400 1.11 -0.94 -22.04
C MET A 400 1.62 0.45 -22.46
N TYR A 401 2.61 0.54 -23.37
CA TYR A 401 2.90 1.81 -24.05
C TYR A 401 1.65 2.30 -24.80
N MET A 402 1.02 1.41 -25.57
CA MET A 402 -0.21 1.75 -26.30
C MET A 402 -1.34 2.14 -25.34
N MET A 403 -1.50 1.44 -24.21
CA MET A 403 -2.57 1.76 -23.23
C MET A 403 -2.32 3.10 -22.53
N LYS A 404 -1.08 3.46 -22.22
CA LYS A 404 -0.74 4.80 -21.72
C LYS A 404 -1.12 5.87 -22.73
N GLU A 405 -0.73 5.72 -24.00
CA GLU A 405 -1.09 6.69 -25.04
C GLU A 405 -2.62 6.81 -25.21
N VAL A 406 -3.38 5.70 -25.12
CA VAL A 406 -4.86 5.76 -25.14
C VAL A 406 -5.36 6.63 -23.98
N VAL A 407 -4.81 6.48 -22.78
CA VAL A 407 -5.21 7.30 -21.63
C VAL A 407 -4.88 8.77 -21.86
N GLU A 408 -3.66 9.08 -22.27
CA GLU A 408 -3.19 10.47 -22.46
C GLU A 408 -3.94 11.18 -23.61
N GLU A 409 -4.17 10.48 -24.72
CA GLU A 409 -4.93 11.03 -25.86
C GLU A 409 -6.41 11.28 -25.54
N VAL A 410 -7.06 10.37 -24.80
CA VAL A 410 -8.48 10.51 -24.46
C VAL A 410 -8.72 11.55 -23.38
N THR A 411 -7.78 11.70 -22.45
CA THR A 411 -7.95 12.58 -21.28
C THR A 411 -7.22 13.91 -21.41
N HIS A 412 -6.32 14.04 -22.37
CA HIS A 412 -5.37 15.15 -22.50
C HIS A 412 -4.57 15.41 -21.20
N THR A 413 -4.36 14.36 -20.42
CA THR A 413 -3.69 14.40 -19.12
C THR A 413 -2.63 13.31 -19.06
N LYS A 414 -1.44 13.63 -18.56
CA LYS A 414 -0.38 12.64 -18.40
C LYS A 414 -0.80 11.53 -17.43
N LEU A 415 -0.40 10.28 -17.71
CA LEU A 415 -0.79 9.11 -16.92
C LEU A 415 -0.52 9.31 -15.41
N ASN A 416 0.65 9.86 -15.06
CA ASN A 416 1.00 10.17 -13.66
C ASN A 416 -0.04 11.08 -12.98
N ASP A 417 -0.43 12.16 -13.65
CA ASP A 417 -1.36 13.14 -13.10
C ASP A 417 -2.79 12.58 -13.04
N PHE A 418 -3.18 11.83 -14.06
CA PHE A 418 -4.48 11.18 -14.12
C PHE A 418 -4.67 10.17 -12.96
N VAL A 419 -3.74 9.23 -12.77
CA VAL A 419 -3.88 8.22 -11.69
C VAL A 419 -3.75 8.84 -10.30
N ASN A 420 -2.97 9.90 -10.16
CA ASN A 420 -2.87 10.67 -8.92
C ASN A 420 -4.21 11.32 -8.55
N ALA A 421 -4.86 11.98 -9.52
CA ALA A 421 -6.13 12.68 -9.30
C ALA A 421 -7.29 11.72 -9.08
N GLU A 422 -7.38 10.65 -9.90
CA GLU A 422 -8.52 9.74 -9.87
C GLU A 422 -8.46 8.74 -8.71
N PHE A 423 -7.24 8.33 -8.29
CA PHE A 423 -7.07 7.23 -7.35
C PHE A 423 -6.19 7.58 -6.15
N TYR A 424 -4.91 7.95 -6.35
CA TYR A 424 -3.93 7.91 -5.26
C TYR A 424 -4.22 8.94 -4.18
N ARG A 425 -4.45 10.20 -4.55
CA ARG A 425 -4.81 11.25 -3.58
C ARG A 425 -6.15 11.00 -2.88
N PRO A 426 -7.25 10.67 -3.60
CA PRO A 426 -8.53 10.41 -2.93
C PRO A 426 -8.53 9.16 -2.05
N LEU A 427 -7.73 8.13 -2.36
CA LEU A 427 -7.54 6.95 -1.50
C LEU A 427 -6.71 7.26 -0.25
N GLY A 428 -5.97 8.38 -0.24
CA GLY A 428 -5.04 8.73 0.83
C GLY A 428 -3.71 7.99 0.74
N LEU A 429 -3.28 7.56 -0.47
CA LEU A 429 -1.99 6.89 -0.64
C LEU A 429 -0.86 7.89 -0.42
N GLN A 430 0.10 7.54 0.42
CA GLN A 430 1.13 8.46 0.87
C GLN A 430 2.42 8.38 0.05
N ALA A 431 2.77 7.17 -0.40
CA ALA A 431 4.04 6.88 -1.09
C ALA A 431 3.87 6.53 -2.57
N THR A 432 2.69 5.99 -2.96
CA THR A 432 2.44 5.52 -4.32
C THR A 432 2.47 6.65 -5.35
N GLY A 433 3.16 6.44 -6.46
CA GLY A 433 3.25 7.36 -7.59
C GLY A 433 4.54 7.19 -8.38
N PHE A 434 4.60 7.87 -9.51
CA PHE A 434 5.80 7.95 -10.34
C PHE A 434 6.78 8.99 -9.78
N LEU A 435 8.03 8.97 -10.26
CA LEU A 435 9.07 9.94 -9.96
C LEU A 435 9.26 10.20 -8.45
N PRO A 436 9.57 9.17 -7.65
CA PRO A 436 9.58 9.27 -6.19
C PRO A 436 10.62 10.28 -5.68
N ARG A 437 11.72 10.53 -6.43
CA ARG A 437 12.75 11.52 -6.06
C ARG A 437 12.27 12.96 -6.01
N ASN A 438 11.11 13.26 -6.61
CA ASN A 438 10.48 14.58 -6.52
C ASN A 438 9.74 14.78 -5.19
N ARG A 439 9.53 13.70 -4.42
CA ARG A 439 8.70 13.70 -3.20
C ARG A 439 9.41 13.16 -1.97
N PHE A 440 10.41 12.33 -2.15
CA PHE A 440 11.05 11.60 -1.06
C PHE A 440 12.57 11.65 -1.14
N ASP A 441 13.19 11.68 0.02
CA ASP A 441 14.63 11.49 0.15
C ASP A 441 15.04 10.08 -0.31
N LYS A 442 16.25 10.01 -0.85
CA LYS A 442 16.80 8.78 -1.43
C LYS A 442 16.81 7.60 -0.43
N ILE A 443 17.06 7.89 0.83
CA ILE A 443 17.11 6.90 1.92
C ILE A 443 15.78 6.15 2.13
N ARG A 444 14.64 6.75 1.75
CA ARG A 444 13.32 6.13 1.83
C ARG A 444 13.03 5.15 0.69
N ILE A 445 13.90 5.08 -0.30
CA ILE A 445 13.67 4.33 -1.54
C ILE A 445 14.70 3.21 -1.63
N VAL A 446 14.21 1.98 -1.77
CA VAL A 446 15.07 0.80 -1.85
C VAL A 446 15.73 0.73 -3.23
N PRO A 447 17.08 0.56 -3.34
CA PRO A 447 17.78 0.45 -4.61
C PRO A 447 17.44 -0.86 -5.33
N THR A 448 17.46 -0.83 -6.66
CA THR A 448 17.17 -2.01 -7.49
C THR A 448 18.41 -2.68 -8.07
N THR A 449 19.45 -1.92 -8.41
CA THR A 449 20.67 -2.44 -9.04
C THR A 449 21.86 -1.66 -8.52
N GLU A 450 22.94 -2.34 -8.13
CA GLU A 450 24.13 -1.68 -7.56
C GLU A 450 24.92 -0.95 -8.63
N ASN A 451 25.13 -1.61 -9.76
CA ASN A 451 25.81 -1.05 -10.91
C ASN A 451 25.13 -1.50 -12.20
N ASP A 452 24.30 -0.61 -12.74
CA ASP A 452 23.66 -0.78 -14.05
C ASP A 452 24.71 -0.62 -15.16
N ASN A 453 25.58 -1.61 -15.29
CA ASN A 453 26.77 -1.57 -16.15
C ASN A 453 26.50 -1.72 -17.66
N TRP A 454 25.25 -1.88 -18.05
CA TRP A 454 24.82 -2.01 -19.44
C TRP A 454 24.08 -0.79 -19.97
N PHE A 455 23.64 0.14 -19.08
CA PHE A 455 22.91 1.34 -19.49
C PHE A 455 23.43 2.62 -18.80
N ARG A 456 23.23 2.78 -17.48
CA ARG A 456 23.51 4.03 -16.75
C ARG A 456 24.86 4.07 -16.04
N ASN A 457 25.48 2.92 -15.82
CA ASN A 457 26.75 2.74 -15.12
C ASN A 457 26.76 3.35 -13.71
N MET A 458 25.70 3.10 -12.93
CA MET A 458 25.52 3.65 -11.59
C MET A 458 24.54 2.83 -10.74
N LEU A 459 24.52 3.12 -9.43
CA LEU A 459 23.48 2.65 -8.52
C LEU A 459 22.10 3.20 -8.93
N VAL A 460 21.15 2.30 -9.18
CA VAL A 460 19.76 2.66 -9.48
C VAL A 460 18.94 2.70 -8.21
N GLN A 461 18.69 3.91 -7.69
CA GLN A 461 17.92 4.16 -6.47
C GLN A 461 17.04 5.39 -6.62
N GLY A 462 15.72 5.18 -6.61
CA GLY A 462 14.73 6.24 -6.80
C GLY A 462 14.50 6.63 -8.26
N TYR A 463 15.11 5.89 -9.17
CA TYR A 463 14.84 5.92 -10.61
C TYR A 463 14.35 4.54 -11.02
N VAL A 464 13.44 4.48 -12.00
CA VAL A 464 12.86 3.22 -12.46
C VAL A 464 13.96 2.30 -13.00
N ASN A 465 13.91 1.03 -12.61
CA ASN A 465 14.87 0.01 -13.07
C ASN A 465 14.73 -0.22 -14.57
N ASP A 466 13.49 -0.31 -15.09
CA ASP A 466 13.24 -0.53 -16.52
C ASP A 466 13.81 0.60 -17.41
N PRO A 467 14.68 0.27 -18.38
CA PRO A 467 15.34 1.29 -19.21
C PRO A 467 14.39 2.02 -20.14
N GLY A 468 13.41 1.33 -20.71
CA GLY A 468 12.43 1.93 -21.61
C GLY A 468 11.60 3.00 -20.87
N SER A 469 11.13 2.68 -19.68
CA SER A 469 10.43 3.63 -18.83
C SER A 469 11.34 4.78 -18.38
N ALA A 470 12.61 4.49 -18.02
CA ALA A 470 13.57 5.53 -17.64
C ALA A 470 13.83 6.51 -18.80
N MET A 471 14.01 6.02 -20.03
CA MET A 471 14.21 6.83 -21.23
C MET A 471 12.95 7.62 -21.62
N ALA A 472 11.76 7.15 -21.27
CA ALA A 472 10.50 7.88 -21.39
C ALA A 472 10.27 8.91 -20.25
N GLY A 473 11.31 9.20 -19.44
CA GLY A 473 11.24 10.15 -18.34
C GLY A 473 10.71 9.59 -17.02
N GLY A 474 10.67 8.25 -16.87
CA GLY A 474 10.28 7.57 -15.62
C GLY A 474 8.77 7.37 -15.45
N VAL A 475 7.96 7.75 -16.45
CA VAL A 475 6.48 7.56 -16.44
C VAL A 475 6.09 6.77 -17.68
N GLU A 476 5.85 5.47 -17.51
CA GLU A 476 5.41 4.65 -18.64
C GLU A 476 4.33 3.64 -18.20
N GLY A 477 3.55 3.13 -19.16
CA GLY A 477 2.41 2.28 -18.87
C GLY A 477 2.75 0.90 -18.31
N HIS A 478 3.97 0.41 -18.57
CA HIS A 478 4.41 -0.92 -18.17
C HIS A 478 5.26 -0.94 -16.89
N ALA A 479 5.93 0.15 -16.55
CA ALA A 479 6.82 0.31 -15.40
C ALA A 479 6.98 1.78 -15.00
N GLY A 480 7.59 2.07 -13.85
CA GLY A 480 7.89 3.42 -13.35
C GLY A 480 7.13 3.82 -12.10
N LEU A 481 6.13 3.04 -11.68
CA LEU A 481 5.45 3.27 -10.42
C LEU A 481 6.33 2.83 -9.24
N PHE A 482 6.29 3.62 -8.18
CA PHE A 482 6.88 3.30 -6.88
C PHE A 482 5.78 3.29 -5.82
N ALA A 483 5.90 2.40 -4.82
CA ALA A 483 4.90 2.28 -3.76
C ALA A 483 5.49 1.62 -2.50
N ASN A 484 4.79 1.75 -1.37
CA ASN A 484 4.98 0.93 -0.19
C ASN A 484 3.87 -0.14 -0.05
N ALA A 485 4.05 -1.07 0.89
CA ALA A 485 3.12 -2.17 1.04
C ALA A 485 1.73 -1.74 1.54
N ASN A 486 1.65 -0.73 2.42
CA ASN A 486 0.40 -0.25 2.98
C ASN A 486 -0.49 0.43 1.92
N ASP A 487 0.08 1.27 1.10
CA ASP A 487 -0.64 1.93 0.00
C ASP A 487 -1.21 0.92 -1.00
N LEU A 488 -0.39 -0.09 -1.36
CA LEU A 488 -0.86 -1.18 -2.23
C LEU A 488 -2.00 -1.95 -1.58
N ALA A 489 -1.93 -2.23 -0.27
CA ALA A 489 -3.02 -2.91 0.43
C ALA A 489 -4.32 -2.09 0.38
N ILE A 490 -4.26 -0.76 0.54
CA ILE A 490 -5.39 0.15 0.38
C ILE A 490 -5.98 0.06 -1.04
N PHE A 491 -5.11 0.17 -2.05
CA PHE A 491 -5.52 0.13 -3.46
C PHE A 491 -6.18 -1.21 -3.83
N TYR A 492 -5.57 -2.33 -3.44
CA TYR A 492 -6.10 -3.66 -3.75
C TYR A 492 -7.31 -4.04 -2.89
N GLN A 493 -7.43 -3.49 -1.68
CA GLN A 493 -8.67 -3.62 -0.89
C GLN A 493 -9.84 -2.87 -1.56
N MET A 494 -9.60 -1.74 -2.20
CA MET A 494 -10.61 -1.04 -2.98
C MET A 494 -11.13 -1.93 -4.13
N LEU A 495 -10.25 -2.61 -4.85
CA LEU A 495 -10.63 -3.57 -5.88
C LEU A 495 -11.37 -4.79 -5.29
N LEU A 496 -10.89 -5.34 -4.19
CA LEU A 496 -11.54 -6.45 -3.47
C LEU A 496 -12.96 -6.07 -3.01
N ASN A 497 -13.16 -4.83 -2.61
CA ASN A 497 -14.46 -4.25 -2.25
C ASN A 497 -15.28 -3.83 -3.50
N GLN A 498 -14.99 -4.39 -4.67
CA GLN A 498 -15.71 -4.13 -5.91
C GLN A 498 -15.74 -2.63 -6.29
N GLY A 499 -14.64 -1.94 -6.06
CA GLY A 499 -14.46 -0.54 -6.46
C GLY A 499 -14.84 0.49 -5.40
N VAL A 500 -15.13 0.10 -4.16
CA VAL A 500 -15.53 1.01 -3.08
C VAL A 500 -14.47 1.05 -1.97
N TYR A 501 -14.10 2.25 -1.52
CA TYR A 501 -13.20 2.44 -0.37
C TYR A 501 -13.37 3.83 0.24
N GLY A 502 -13.30 3.92 1.57
CA GLY A 502 -13.39 5.20 2.28
C GLY A 502 -14.74 5.92 2.13
N GLY A 503 -15.80 5.17 1.77
CA GLY A 503 -17.13 5.72 1.50
C GLY A 503 -17.27 6.35 0.09
N LYS A 504 -16.27 6.18 -0.80
CA LYS A 504 -16.26 6.65 -2.20
C LYS A 504 -16.26 5.46 -3.14
N THR A 505 -17.03 5.55 -4.24
CA THR A 505 -17.02 4.61 -5.35
C THR A 505 -16.00 5.08 -6.40
N TYR A 506 -15.01 4.25 -6.68
CA TYR A 506 -13.99 4.46 -7.71
C TYR A 506 -14.33 3.75 -9.01
N PHE A 507 -14.94 2.58 -8.93
CA PHE A 507 -15.38 1.78 -10.07
C PHE A 507 -16.75 1.17 -9.81
N ASN A 508 -17.52 0.97 -10.88
CA ASN A 508 -18.71 0.12 -10.81
C ASN A 508 -18.29 -1.34 -10.55
N PRO A 509 -19.03 -2.11 -9.74
CA PRO A 509 -18.72 -3.52 -9.48
C PRO A 509 -18.61 -4.37 -10.76
N GLY A 510 -19.43 -4.08 -11.78
CA GLY A 510 -19.38 -4.74 -13.08
C GLY A 510 -18.04 -4.53 -13.80
N THR A 511 -17.48 -3.33 -13.71
CA THR A 511 -16.15 -3.00 -14.29
C THR A 511 -15.06 -3.81 -13.60
N VAL A 512 -15.02 -3.79 -12.26
CA VAL A 512 -14.04 -4.58 -11.51
C VAL A 512 -14.14 -6.07 -11.90
N LYS A 513 -15.34 -6.63 -11.87
CA LYS A 513 -15.58 -8.04 -12.26
C LYS A 513 -15.11 -8.31 -13.69
N THR A 514 -15.43 -7.44 -14.64
CA THR A 514 -15.04 -7.61 -16.05
C THR A 514 -13.53 -7.68 -16.21
N PHE A 515 -12.78 -6.77 -15.57
CA PHE A 515 -11.33 -6.71 -15.75
C PHE A 515 -10.58 -7.78 -14.96
N THR A 516 -11.05 -8.16 -13.78
CA THR A 516 -10.38 -9.13 -12.92
C THR A 516 -10.80 -10.59 -13.14
N SER A 517 -11.89 -10.88 -13.86
CA SER A 517 -12.27 -12.25 -14.24
C SER A 517 -11.53 -12.71 -15.50
N ARG A 518 -11.45 -14.03 -15.71
CA ARG A 518 -10.82 -14.60 -16.90
C ARG A 518 -11.55 -14.15 -18.17
N GLN A 519 -10.81 -13.56 -19.10
CA GLN A 519 -11.31 -13.05 -20.37
C GLN A 519 -10.65 -13.72 -21.58
N SER A 520 -9.41 -14.18 -21.41
CA SER A 520 -8.68 -14.87 -22.46
C SER A 520 -9.20 -16.29 -22.69
N LYS A 521 -9.24 -16.68 -23.97
CA LYS A 521 -9.50 -18.06 -24.41
C LYS A 521 -8.22 -18.88 -24.57
N VAL A 522 -7.06 -18.22 -24.64
CA VAL A 522 -5.76 -18.85 -24.92
C VAL A 522 -4.79 -18.77 -23.72
N SER A 523 -5.14 -17.98 -22.70
CA SER A 523 -4.36 -17.86 -21.47
C SER A 523 -5.27 -17.79 -20.23
N HIS A 524 -4.64 -17.66 -19.06
CA HIS A 524 -5.37 -17.52 -17.78
C HIS A 524 -5.81 -16.08 -17.48
N ARG A 525 -5.52 -15.08 -18.33
CA ARG A 525 -5.60 -13.65 -18.01
C ARG A 525 -7.02 -13.07 -17.99
N GLY A 526 -7.21 -12.09 -17.08
CA GLY A 526 -8.19 -11.04 -17.19
C GLY A 526 -7.61 -9.83 -17.95
N TYR A 527 -8.39 -8.78 -18.15
CA TYR A 527 -7.91 -7.57 -18.82
C TYR A 527 -6.86 -6.84 -17.95
N GLY A 528 -5.59 -6.97 -18.33
CA GLY A 528 -4.43 -6.43 -17.63
C GLY A 528 -3.95 -7.29 -16.45
N TYR A 529 -4.80 -8.07 -15.80
CA TYR A 529 -4.48 -8.84 -14.61
C TYR A 529 -4.05 -10.27 -14.93
N ASP A 530 -3.05 -10.76 -14.19
CA ASP A 530 -2.77 -12.18 -14.06
C ASP A 530 -3.82 -12.84 -13.17
N ARG A 531 -4.09 -14.12 -13.44
CA ARG A 531 -4.93 -14.96 -12.63
C ARG A 531 -4.21 -16.27 -12.33
N ARG A 532 -4.80 -17.11 -11.52
CA ARG A 532 -4.26 -18.44 -11.28
C ARG A 532 -4.04 -19.18 -12.60
N ALA A 533 -2.77 -19.51 -12.87
CA ALA A 533 -2.35 -20.19 -14.09
C ALA A 533 -2.23 -21.70 -13.88
N ASP A 534 -1.45 -22.09 -12.90
CA ASP A 534 -1.16 -23.46 -12.51
C ASP A 534 -0.90 -23.51 -10.98
N LYS A 535 -0.44 -24.67 -10.51
CA LYS A 535 -0.16 -24.89 -9.07
C LYS A 535 1.04 -24.11 -8.52
N ARG A 536 1.75 -23.33 -9.31
CA ARG A 536 2.95 -22.61 -8.87
C ARG A 536 2.75 -21.12 -8.71
N GLU A 537 1.85 -20.53 -9.50
CA GLU A 537 1.55 -19.11 -9.43
C GLU A 537 0.03 -18.87 -9.39
N PRO A 538 -0.44 -18.10 -8.43
CA PRO A 538 0.28 -17.36 -7.37
C PRO A 538 0.71 -18.20 -6.17
N GLY A 539 0.20 -19.41 -6.00
CA GLY A 539 0.46 -20.38 -4.96
C GLY A 539 -0.47 -21.59 -5.11
N ASP A 540 -0.19 -22.68 -4.39
CA ASP A 540 -0.93 -23.94 -4.52
C ASP A 540 -2.38 -23.87 -3.97
N TYR A 541 -2.63 -22.97 -3.00
CA TYR A 541 -3.87 -22.90 -2.23
C TYR A 541 -4.80 -21.75 -2.65
N CYS A 542 -4.39 -20.88 -3.57
CA CYS A 542 -5.24 -19.79 -4.02
C CYS A 542 -6.49 -20.29 -4.78
N SER A 543 -7.56 -19.49 -4.71
CA SER A 543 -8.79 -19.79 -5.44
C SER A 543 -8.68 -19.50 -6.95
N GLU A 544 -9.63 -20.03 -7.71
CA GLU A 544 -9.78 -19.68 -9.13
C GLU A 544 -10.19 -18.21 -9.35
N GLN A 545 -10.62 -17.50 -8.30
CA GLN A 545 -10.99 -16.09 -8.38
C GLN A 545 -9.78 -15.16 -8.17
N ALA A 546 -8.64 -15.69 -7.71
CA ALA A 546 -7.46 -14.91 -7.42
C ALA A 546 -6.94 -14.18 -8.66
N PHE A 547 -6.54 -12.91 -8.48
CA PHE A 547 -5.96 -12.06 -9.51
C PHE A 547 -4.84 -11.19 -8.93
N GLY A 548 -3.93 -10.77 -9.77
CA GLY A 548 -2.80 -9.96 -9.33
C GLY A 548 -1.77 -9.75 -10.43
N HIS A 549 -0.53 -9.51 -10.05
CA HIS A 549 0.60 -9.42 -10.97
C HIS A 549 1.94 -9.52 -10.23
N SER A 550 2.98 -9.95 -10.95
CA SER A 550 4.37 -9.92 -10.49
C SER A 550 5.17 -8.79 -11.14
N GLY A 551 6.18 -8.27 -10.41
CA GLY A 551 7.14 -7.30 -10.93
C GLY A 551 8.55 -7.89 -11.08
N TYR A 552 9.27 -7.41 -12.09
CA TYR A 552 10.64 -7.83 -12.39
C TYR A 552 11.59 -7.61 -11.22
N THR A 553 11.46 -6.49 -10.52
CA THR A 553 12.25 -6.14 -9.34
C THR A 553 12.02 -7.03 -8.12
N GLY A 554 10.99 -7.90 -8.17
CA GLY A 554 10.67 -8.85 -7.09
C GLY A 554 9.37 -8.55 -6.38
N THR A 555 8.65 -7.53 -6.79
CA THR A 555 7.34 -7.15 -6.26
C THR A 555 6.26 -8.15 -6.68
N TYR A 556 5.22 -8.28 -5.84
CA TYR A 556 4.16 -9.27 -6.04
C TYR A 556 2.90 -8.85 -5.30
N VAL A 557 1.81 -8.78 -6.00
CA VAL A 557 0.52 -8.38 -5.45
C VAL A 557 -0.56 -9.36 -5.88
N TRP A 558 -1.33 -9.88 -4.93
CA TRP A 558 -2.42 -10.79 -5.20
C TRP A 558 -3.63 -10.52 -4.31
N VAL A 559 -4.79 -10.64 -4.92
CA VAL A 559 -6.10 -10.52 -4.29
C VAL A 559 -6.85 -11.82 -4.50
N ASP A 560 -7.45 -12.37 -3.45
CA ASP A 560 -8.29 -13.54 -3.54
C ASP A 560 -9.69 -13.25 -2.98
N PRO A 561 -10.67 -12.99 -3.85
CA PRO A 561 -12.04 -12.67 -3.43
C PRO A 561 -12.73 -13.79 -2.63
N GLN A 562 -12.43 -15.06 -2.91
CA GLN A 562 -13.02 -16.20 -2.19
C GLN A 562 -12.59 -16.23 -0.72
N TYR A 563 -11.37 -15.82 -0.43
CA TYR A 563 -10.82 -15.76 0.92
C TYR A 563 -10.90 -14.34 1.53
N ASN A 564 -11.38 -13.36 0.76
CA ASN A 564 -11.40 -11.95 1.15
C ASN A 564 -10.01 -11.49 1.63
N LEU A 565 -8.98 -11.76 0.84
CA LEU A 565 -7.59 -11.51 1.20
C LEU A 565 -6.84 -10.63 0.19
N VAL A 566 -5.87 -9.87 0.69
CA VAL A 566 -4.86 -9.14 -0.06
C VAL A 566 -3.47 -9.57 0.43
N TYR A 567 -2.60 -9.93 -0.51
CA TYR A 567 -1.22 -10.28 -0.28
C TYR A 567 -0.28 -9.35 -1.04
N ILE A 568 0.62 -8.72 -0.32
CA ILE A 568 1.67 -7.85 -0.85
C ILE A 568 3.03 -8.38 -0.42
N PHE A 569 3.92 -8.58 -1.40
CA PHE A 569 5.31 -8.93 -1.17
C PHE A 569 6.19 -7.99 -2.00
N LEU A 570 7.01 -7.20 -1.34
CA LEU A 570 7.95 -6.28 -1.97
C LEU A 570 9.37 -6.76 -1.74
N SER A 571 10.21 -6.70 -2.75
CA SER A 571 11.64 -6.96 -2.62
C SER A 571 12.42 -6.28 -3.75
N ASN A 572 13.72 -6.17 -3.56
CA ASN A 572 14.66 -5.72 -4.59
C ASN A 572 15.53 -6.88 -5.09
N LYS A 573 14.89 -7.95 -5.58
CA LYS A 573 15.60 -9.16 -6.06
C LYS A 573 16.58 -8.93 -7.20
N THR A 574 16.48 -7.78 -7.87
CA THR A 574 17.41 -7.37 -8.93
C THR A 574 18.75 -6.84 -8.39
N TYR A 575 18.81 -6.53 -7.09
CA TYR A 575 20.06 -6.12 -6.44
C TYR A 575 20.94 -7.35 -6.13
N PRO A 576 22.28 -7.31 -6.42
CA PRO A 576 23.03 -6.16 -6.93
C PRO A 576 23.13 -6.12 -8.47
N ASP A 577 22.90 -7.22 -9.16
CA ASP A 577 23.38 -7.51 -10.52
C ASP A 577 22.28 -7.60 -11.60
N ASP A 578 21.19 -6.88 -11.39
CA ASP A 578 20.02 -6.84 -12.28
C ASP A 578 19.42 -8.23 -12.58
N GLY A 579 19.39 -9.08 -11.54
CA GLY A 579 18.66 -10.34 -11.57
C GLY A 579 19.43 -11.53 -12.16
N LYS A 580 20.74 -11.44 -12.33
CA LYS A 580 21.57 -12.60 -12.73
C LYS A 580 21.43 -13.76 -11.74
N THR A 581 21.15 -13.46 -10.48
CA THR A 581 20.95 -14.47 -9.42
C THR A 581 19.54 -15.01 -9.33
N PHE A 582 18.48 -14.27 -9.70
CA PHE A 582 17.05 -14.67 -9.65
C PHE A 582 16.63 -15.50 -8.42
N GLY A 583 17.26 -15.28 -7.28
CA GLY A 583 17.11 -16.14 -6.11
C GLY A 583 15.67 -16.27 -5.62
N VAL A 584 14.91 -15.18 -5.54
CA VAL A 584 13.49 -15.15 -5.11
C VAL A 584 12.64 -16.09 -5.96
N SER A 585 12.86 -16.11 -7.27
CA SER A 585 12.10 -16.96 -8.20
C SER A 585 12.58 -18.40 -8.15
N LYS A 586 13.90 -18.68 -8.04
CA LYS A 586 14.45 -20.03 -7.95
C LYS A 586 13.93 -20.80 -6.74
N ILE A 587 13.81 -20.14 -5.58
CA ILE A 587 13.33 -20.78 -4.35
C ILE A 587 11.81 -20.68 -4.18
N ASN A 588 11.10 -20.06 -5.13
CA ASN A 588 9.65 -19.79 -5.09
C ASN A 588 9.23 -19.08 -3.79
N LEU A 589 9.99 -18.08 -3.36
CA LEU A 589 9.80 -17.43 -2.06
C LEU A 589 8.41 -16.79 -1.94
N ARG A 590 7.96 -16.05 -2.95
CA ARG A 590 6.67 -15.35 -2.99
C ARG A 590 5.46 -16.29 -2.88
N PRO A 591 5.34 -17.34 -3.72
CA PRO A 591 4.28 -18.35 -3.60
C PRO A 591 4.32 -19.09 -2.26
N LYS A 592 5.50 -19.48 -1.77
CA LYS A 592 5.63 -20.18 -0.48
C LYS A 592 5.12 -19.36 0.71
N VAL A 593 5.42 -18.05 0.74
CA VAL A 593 4.89 -17.16 1.79
C VAL A 593 3.36 -17.09 1.70
N LEU A 594 2.81 -16.97 0.49
CA LEU A 594 1.36 -16.96 0.28
C LEU A 594 0.72 -18.28 0.71
N ASP A 595 1.31 -19.42 0.39
CA ASP A 595 0.81 -20.74 0.79
C ASP A 595 0.83 -20.93 2.32
N MET A 596 1.83 -20.39 3.00
CA MET A 596 1.85 -20.38 4.48
C MET A 596 0.68 -19.57 5.03
N TYR A 597 0.32 -18.47 4.38
CA TYR A 597 -0.82 -17.66 4.77
C TYR A 597 -2.15 -18.43 4.58
N TYR A 598 -2.37 -19.10 3.44
CA TYR A 598 -3.54 -19.95 3.25
C TYR A 598 -3.65 -21.06 4.29
N LYS A 599 -2.53 -21.73 4.61
CA LYS A 599 -2.50 -22.74 5.67
C LYS A 599 -2.88 -22.16 7.03
N ALA A 600 -2.41 -20.96 7.35
CA ALA A 600 -2.77 -20.28 8.59
C ALA A 600 -4.27 -19.93 8.65
N ILE A 601 -4.91 -19.62 7.52
CA ILE A 601 -6.36 -19.41 7.43
C ILE A 601 -7.13 -20.72 7.67
N VAL A 602 -6.72 -21.81 7.01
CA VAL A 602 -7.41 -23.12 7.14
C VAL A 602 -7.32 -23.62 8.57
N ASP A 603 -6.11 -23.59 9.17
CA ASP A 603 -5.90 -24.03 10.54
C ASP A 603 -6.64 -23.13 11.56
N GLY A 604 -6.72 -21.82 11.30
CA GLY A 604 -7.46 -20.89 12.14
C GLY A 604 -8.96 -21.16 12.14
N ARG A 605 -9.57 -21.46 10.99
CA ARG A 605 -10.98 -21.85 10.88
C ARG A 605 -11.27 -23.13 11.64
N ALA A 606 -10.44 -24.15 11.51
CA ALA A 606 -10.60 -25.43 12.22
C ALA A 606 -10.56 -25.28 13.76
N VAL A 607 -9.88 -24.26 14.30
CA VAL A 607 -9.87 -23.93 15.74
C VAL A 607 -11.19 -23.27 16.15
N VAL A 608 -11.77 -22.43 15.31
CA VAL A 608 -13.04 -21.73 15.61
C VAL A 608 -14.23 -22.72 15.56
N GLU A 609 -14.25 -23.64 14.62
CA GLU A 609 -15.31 -24.65 14.49
C GLU A 609 -15.33 -25.69 15.63
N LYS A 610 -14.23 -25.82 16.38
CA LYS A 610 -14.14 -26.71 17.55
C LYS A 610 -14.52 -26.05 18.89
N LYS A 611 -14.77 -24.75 18.91
CA LYS A 611 -15.26 -24.00 20.07
C LYS A 611 -16.77 -23.76 19.96
#